data_e7d5bc945c2d9622672e5fdecb97a5eb
#
_entry.id   e7d5bc945c2d9622672e5fdecb97a5eb
#
_cell.length_a   1.000
_cell.length_b   1.000
_cell.length_c   1.000
_cell.angle_alpha   90.00
_cell.angle_beta   90.00
_cell.angle_gamma   90.00
#
_symmetry.space_group_name_H-M   'P 1'
#
loop_
_entity.id
_entity.type
_entity.pdbx_description
1 polymer ?
#
loop_
_entity_poly.entity_id
_entity_poly.type
_entity_poly.pdbx_seq_one_letter_code
_entity_poly.pdbx_strand_id
1 'polypeptide(L)'
;MSALRRTQRLFSRGLPTVLHGNAAQPGALAWRTVWRGQAALVAFNTADSDTLLAALDTGLPAGTLLQGLYGIDGRPADVVVGAAGRVTLRLPPRAGLVWKAAGHRAVVPPSAAALTLETPAQASHGGDFEVGGTARGVAALQLVVDGDLARARRVVPGADGRWKALVDTAQMVDPDTRHSVVAWVEGAAVSEPRSFQVVRDWQPLVDVIDPADDDHGPDGKYSYPTDSGWGQNRQMDLRRVRVASAGGALRIDVTTNKITSVWNPANGFDHVTFTVFIELPGGEGGATVMPLQNAALPAGMRWHLRLRAGGWSNTLFSPVGAGPANEGTPVTPAATLRVDRATETVSFIVPAAALGGARLVGAKIYVTTWDYDGGYRPLAEQAQPFAVGGGAPDGVKVMDDSGVIVLP
;
A
#
# COMPACT_ATOMS: atom_id res chain seq x y z
N MET A 1 -8.46 -27.98 0.31
CA MET A 1 -7.96 -27.79 -1.08
C MET A 1 -7.41 -29.08 -1.72
N SER A 2 -6.47 -29.82 -1.11
CA SER A 2 -5.94 -31.07 -1.69
C SER A 2 -7.00 -32.13 -2.00
N ALA A 3 -8.01 -32.28 -1.14
CA ALA A 3 -9.13 -33.19 -1.37
C ALA A 3 -9.97 -32.78 -2.60
N LEU A 4 -10.26 -31.49 -2.76
CA LEU A 4 -10.99 -30.98 -3.94
C LEU A 4 -10.23 -31.27 -5.25
N ARG A 5 -8.93 -31.07 -5.28
CA ARG A 5 -8.09 -31.35 -6.46
C ARG A 5 -8.06 -32.84 -6.81
N ARG A 6 -8.12 -33.72 -5.81
CA ARG A 6 -8.16 -35.18 -6.03
C ARG A 6 -9.53 -35.67 -6.49
N THR A 7 -10.61 -35.16 -5.91
CA THR A 7 -11.96 -35.61 -6.18
C THR A 7 -12.61 -34.94 -7.39
N GLN A 8 -12.19 -33.73 -7.74
CA GLN A 8 -12.76 -32.96 -8.84
C GLN A 8 -11.70 -32.51 -9.83
N ARG A 9 -11.69 -33.18 -10.99
CA ARG A 9 -10.71 -32.90 -12.05
C ARG A 9 -10.75 -31.46 -12.57
N LEU A 10 -11.85 -30.75 -12.38
CA LEU A 10 -12.00 -29.33 -12.66
C LEU A 10 -10.88 -28.51 -12.01
N PHE A 11 -10.50 -28.80 -10.74
CA PHE A 11 -9.47 -28.05 -10.00
C PHE A 11 -8.04 -28.54 -10.24
N SER A 12 -7.86 -29.67 -10.90
CA SER A 12 -6.53 -30.20 -11.23
C SER A 12 -6.18 -30.09 -12.71
N ARG A 13 -7.16 -29.90 -13.59
CA ARG A 13 -7.00 -29.90 -15.05
C ARG A 13 -7.67 -28.71 -15.73
N GLY A 14 -8.49 -27.95 -15.00
CA GLY A 14 -9.17 -26.77 -15.54
C GLY A 14 -8.20 -25.63 -15.80
N LEU A 15 -8.51 -24.83 -16.80
CA LEU A 15 -7.77 -23.60 -17.13
C LEU A 15 -8.36 -22.44 -16.31
N PRO A 16 -7.55 -21.77 -15.48
CA PRO A 16 -7.98 -20.59 -14.75
C PRO A 16 -7.96 -19.36 -15.66
N THR A 17 -8.97 -18.51 -15.49
CA THR A 17 -9.02 -17.17 -16.06
C THR A 17 -9.19 -16.18 -14.92
N VAL A 18 -8.25 -15.30 -14.68
CA VAL A 18 -8.37 -14.25 -13.67
C VAL A 18 -9.46 -13.27 -14.10
N LEU A 19 -10.40 -13.02 -13.21
CA LEU A 19 -11.54 -12.14 -13.42
C LEU A 19 -11.39 -10.81 -12.67
N HIS A 20 -10.71 -10.85 -11.53
CA HIS A 20 -10.47 -9.68 -10.70
C HIS A 20 -9.18 -9.85 -9.91
N GLY A 21 -8.44 -8.76 -9.74
CA GLY A 21 -7.30 -8.62 -8.83
C GLY A 21 -7.24 -7.19 -8.32
N ASN A 22 -7.07 -7.01 -7.03
CA ASN A 22 -6.86 -5.70 -6.44
C ASN A 22 -5.36 -5.38 -6.45
N ALA A 23 -4.96 -4.39 -7.25
CA ALA A 23 -3.57 -3.93 -7.33
C ALA A 23 -3.28 -2.79 -6.34
N ALA A 24 -4.32 -2.13 -5.83
CA ALA A 24 -4.19 -0.96 -4.96
C ALA A 24 -3.79 -1.30 -3.52
N GLN A 25 -4.31 -2.42 -3.00
CA GLN A 25 -4.12 -2.84 -1.61
C GLN A 25 -4.48 -4.32 -1.44
N PRO A 26 -4.17 -4.95 -0.28
CA PRO A 26 -4.72 -6.26 0.05
C PRO A 26 -6.24 -6.27 -0.12
N GLY A 27 -6.79 -7.31 -0.74
CA GLY A 27 -8.22 -7.35 -1.06
C GLY A 27 -8.60 -8.58 -1.86
N ALA A 28 -9.59 -8.44 -2.72
CA ALA A 28 -10.15 -9.54 -3.48
C ALA A 28 -9.27 -9.95 -4.67
N LEU A 29 -9.12 -11.27 -4.83
CA LEU A 29 -8.61 -11.92 -6.04
C LEU A 29 -9.65 -12.97 -6.45
N ALA A 30 -10.09 -12.96 -7.69
CA ALA A 30 -11.05 -13.95 -8.18
C ALA A 30 -10.68 -14.50 -9.55
N TRP A 31 -10.94 -15.78 -9.76
CA TRP A 31 -10.80 -16.41 -11.07
C TRP A 31 -11.89 -17.45 -11.31
N ARG A 32 -12.19 -17.67 -12.58
CA ARG A 32 -12.99 -18.79 -13.07
C ARG A 32 -12.08 -19.90 -13.55
N THR A 33 -12.43 -21.13 -13.20
CA THR A 33 -11.79 -22.35 -13.76
C THR A 33 -12.80 -23.11 -14.58
N VAL A 34 -12.42 -23.53 -15.79
CA VAL A 34 -13.30 -24.28 -16.71
C VAL A 34 -12.60 -25.58 -17.17
N TRP A 35 -13.34 -26.68 -17.16
CA TRP A 35 -12.90 -27.96 -17.70
C TRP A 35 -14.10 -28.83 -18.15
N ARG A 36 -14.10 -29.23 -19.44
CA ARG A 36 -15.14 -30.10 -20.04
C ARG A 36 -16.57 -29.66 -19.70
N GLY A 37 -16.90 -28.38 -19.92
CA GLY A 37 -18.22 -27.85 -19.67
C GLY A 37 -18.56 -27.58 -18.19
N GLN A 38 -17.69 -27.97 -17.26
CA GLN A 38 -17.83 -27.59 -15.84
C GLN A 38 -17.12 -26.28 -15.58
N ALA A 39 -17.68 -25.45 -14.68
CA ALA A 39 -17.08 -24.21 -14.26
C ALA A 39 -17.10 -24.07 -12.74
N ALA A 40 -16.10 -23.40 -12.20
CA ALA A 40 -16.03 -22.97 -10.81
C ALA A 40 -15.54 -21.54 -10.71
N LEU A 41 -16.07 -20.82 -9.72
CA LEU A 41 -15.59 -19.53 -9.27
C LEU A 41 -14.77 -19.74 -8.00
N VAL A 42 -13.60 -19.15 -7.94
CA VAL A 42 -12.74 -19.12 -6.75
C VAL A 42 -12.48 -17.67 -6.42
N ALA A 43 -12.64 -17.31 -5.15
CA ALA A 43 -12.33 -15.97 -4.66
C ALA A 43 -11.53 -16.05 -3.36
N PHE A 44 -10.54 -15.17 -3.24
CA PHE A 44 -9.77 -14.95 -2.04
C PHE A 44 -9.92 -13.50 -1.60
N ASN A 45 -9.87 -13.30 -0.29
CA ASN A 45 -9.64 -12.00 0.32
C ASN A 45 -8.32 -12.05 1.09
N THR A 46 -7.37 -11.21 0.72
CA THR A 46 -6.06 -11.10 1.38
C THR A 46 -6.02 -10.00 2.44
N ALA A 47 -7.09 -9.21 2.59
CA ALA A 47 -7.23 -8.18 3.61
C ALA A 47 -7.61 -8.75 4.98
N ASP A 48 -7.33 -7.98 6.03
CA ASP A 48 -7.74 -8.25 7.41
C ASP A 48 -9.17 -7.76 7.72
N SER A 49 -9.87 -7.24 6.72
CA SER A 49 -11.24 -6.74 6.77
C SER A 49 -12.09 -7.35 5.67
N ASP A 50 -13.41 -7.21 5.79
CA ASP A 50 -14.33 -7.60 4.73
C ASP A 50 -14.07 -6.83 3.43
N THR A 51 -14.13 -7.54 2.31
CA THR A 51 -13.94 -6.94 0.98
C THR A 51 -15.16 -7.16 0.10
N LEU A 52 -15.59 -6.12 -0.61
CA LEU A 52 -16.64 -6.20 -1.62
C LEU A 52 -16.06 -6.50 -2.99
N LEU A 53 -16.44 -7.62 -3.56
CA LEU A 53 -16.23 -7.95 -4.96
C LEU A 53 -17.49 -7.58 -5.74
N ALA A 54 -17.54 -6.34 -6.22
CA ALA A 54 -18.73 -5.75 -6.81
C ALA A 54 -18.88 -6.09 -8.29
N ALA A 55 -20.07 -6.45 -8.70
CA ALA A 55 -20.49 -6.64 -10.11
C ALA A 55 -19.49 -7.47 -10.94
N LEU A 56 -18.87 -8.50 -10.35
CA LEU A 56 -17.89 -9.37 -11.01
C LEU A 56 -18.54 -10.05 -12.22
N ASP A 57 -18.00 -9.83 -13.41
CA ASP A 57 -18.34 -10.59 -14.60
C ASP A 57 -17.77 -12.02 -14.48
N THR A 58 -18.62 -12.99 -14.29
CA THR A 58 -18.23 -14.39 -14.15
C THR A 58 -17.98 -15.07 -15.49
N GLY A 59 -18.42 -14.48 -16.58
CA GLY A 59 -18.49 -15.12 -17.90
C GLY A 59 -19.39 -16.35 -17.94
N LEU A 60 -20.35 -16.45 -17.00
CA LEU A 60 -21.34 -17.50 -16.94
C LEU A 60 -22.72 -16.92 -17.29
N PRO A 61 -23.64 -17.72 -17.86
CA PRO A 61 -25.00 -17.26 -18.17
C PRO A 61 -25.74 -16.78 -16.92
N ALA A 62 -26.57 -15.76 -17.07
CA ALA A 62 -27.52 -15.35 -16.03
C ALA A 62 -28.38 -16.54 -15.59
N GLY A 63 -28.66 -16.65 -14.30
CA GLY A 63 -29.39 -17.78 -13.72
C GLY A 63 -28.51 -18.98 -13.37
N THR A 64 -27.23 -19.01 -13.74
CA THR A 64 -26.34 -20.09 -13.30
C THR A 64 -26.28 -20.13 -11.76
N LEU A 65 -26.59 -21.29 -11.17
CA LEU A 65 -26.43 -21.52 -9.75
C LEU A 65 -24.95 -21.84 -9.45
N LEU A 66 -24.31 -20.99 -8.71
CA LEU A 66 -22.99 -21.21 -8.11
C LEU A 66 -23.20 -21.80 -6.72
N GLN A 67 -23.09 -23.12 -6.61
CA GLN A 67 -23.22 -23.83 -5.34
C GLN A 67 -21.94 -23.71 -4.53
N GLY A 68 -22.05 -23.30 -3.27
CA GLY A 68 -20.93 -23.25 -2.33
C GLY A 68 -20.30 -24.63 -2.15
N LEU A 69 -19.03 -24.75 -2.43
CA LEU A 69 -18.31 -26.03 -2.41
C LEU A 69 -17.30 -26.13 -1.27
N TYR A 70 -16.57 -25.05 -1.03
CA TYR A 70 -15.52 -24.99 -0.02
C TYR A 70 -15.29 -23.55 0.45
N GLY A 71 -14.98 -23.40 1.72
CA GLY A 71 -14.46 -22.18 2.33
C GLY A 71 -13.52 -22.55 3.47
N ILE A 72 -12.57 -21.68 3.81
CA ILE A 72 -11.63 -21.87 4.92
C ILE A 72 -12.43 -22.05 6.22
N ASP A 73 -13.41 -21.16 6.45
CA ASP A 73 -14.25 -21.13 7.66
C ASP A 73 -15.65 -21.74 7.45
N GLY A 74 -15.78 -22.61 6.46
CA GLY A 74 -17.05 -23.25 6.12
C GLY A 74 -17.48 -22.98 4.68
N ARG A 75 -18.47 -23.71 4.20
CA ARG A 75 -18.99 -23.55 2.83
C ARG A 75 -19.68 -22.19 2.68
N PRO A 76 -19.37 -21.41 1.62
CA PRO A 76 -20.13 -20.21 1.34
C PRO A 76 -21.56 -20.53 0.93
N ALA A 77 -22.46 -19.57 1.11
CA ALA A 77 -23.83 -19.65 0.60
C ALA A 77 -23.84 -19.80 -0.92
N ASP A 78 -24.87 -20.45 -1.44
CA ASP A 78 -25.12 -20.52 -2.88
C ASP A 78 -25.40 -19.11 -3.43
N VAL A 79 -24.93 -18.88 -4.66
CA VAL A 79 -25.11 -17.61 -5.36
C VAL A 79 -25.72 -17.86 -6.73
N VAL A 80 -26.68 -17.05 -7.14
CA VAL A 80 -27.23 -17.08 -8.49
C VAL A 80 -26.59 -15.96 -9.31
N VAL A 81 -26.04 -16.31 -10.46
CA VAL A 81 -25.47 -15.33 -11.40
C VAL A 81 -26.60 -14.43 -11.90
N GLY A 82 -26.46 -13.14 -11.65
CA GLY A 82 -27.44 -12.13 -12.01
C GLY A 82 -27.45 -11.76 -13.49
N ALA A 83 -28.16 -10.69 -13.84
CA ALA A 83 -28.19 -10.14 -15.18
C ALA A 83 -26.78 -9.85 -15.69
N ALA A 84 -26.56 -9.94 -17.00
CA ALA A 84 -25.27 -9.78 -17.66
C ALA A 84 -24.14 -10.69 -17.13
N GLY A 85 -24.47 -11.83 -16.50
CA GLY A 85 -23.44 -12.78 -16.03
C GLY A 85 -22.69 -12.34 -14.77
N ARG A 86 -23.25 -11.45 -13.96
CA ARG A 86 -22.55 -10.81 -12.83
C ARG A 86 -22.95 -11.33 -11.47
N VAL A 87 -22.01 -11.27 -10.53
CA VAL A 87 -22.25 -11.51 -9.11
C VAL A 87 -21.62 -10.40 -8.27
N THR A 88 -22.21 -10.13 -7.10
CA THR A 88 -21.61 -9.27 -6.07
C THR A 88 -21.43 -10.10 -4.81
N LEU A 89 -20.20 -10.15 -4.29
CA LEU A 89 -19.82 -10.98 -3.16
C LEU A 89 -19.18 -10.13 -2.07
N ARG A 90 -19.60 -10.36 -0.83
CA ARG A 90 -18.88 -9.91 0.35
C ARG A 90 -17.98 -11.06 0.79
N LEU A 91 -16.68 -10.81 0.84
CA LEU A 91 -15.65 -11.78 1.20
C LEU A 91 -15.17 -11.46 2.61
N PRO A 92 -15.30 -12.39 3.58
CA PRO A 92 -14.75 -12.21 4.93
C PRO A 92 -13.23 -11.96 4.95
N PRO A 93 -12.66 -11.47 6.06
CA PRO A 93 -11.22 -11.31 6.20
C PRO A 93 -10.47 -12.63 5.95
N ARG A 94 -9.34 -12.57 5.26
CA ARG A 94 -8.46 -13.73 5.00
C ARG A 94 -9.19 -14.96 4.42
N ALA A 95 -10.33 -14.76 3.77
CA ALA A 95 -11.16 -15.83 3.24
C ALA A 95 -10.60 -16.46 1.97
N GLY A 96 -10.90 -17.75 1.80
CA GLY A 96 -10.73 -18.46 0.52
C GLY A 96 -12.00 -19.27 0.26
N LEU A 97 -12.74 -18.95 -0.78
CA LEU A 97 -14.06 -19.44 -1.08
C LEU A 97 -14.13 -20.05 -2.48
N VAL A 98 -14.89 -21.13 -2.63
CA VAL A 98 -15.04 -21.85 -3.89
C VAL A 98 -16.51 -22.18 -4.13
N TRP A 99 -16.98 -21.83 -5.31
CA TRP A 99 -18.30 -22.22 -5.83
C TRP A 99 -18.12 -23.04 -7.10
N LYS A 100 -19.07 -23.94 -7.34
CA LYS A 100 -19.16 -24.71 -8.58
C LYS A 100 -20.49 -24.45 -9.26
N ALA A 101 -20.48 -24.27 -10.56
CA ALA A 101 -21.72 -24.20 -11.35
C ALA A 101 -22.43 -25.56 -11.27
N ALA A 102 -23.68 -25.59 -10.77
CA ALA A 102 -24.42 -26.78 -10.43
C ALA A 102 -25.85 -26.84 -11.02
N GLY A 103 -26.15 -25.96 -11.96
CA GLY A 103 -27.45 -25.89 -12.58
C GLY A 103 -27.92 -24.46 -12.87
N HIS A 104 -29.22 -24.30 -13.05
CA HIS A 104 -29.85 -23.03 -13.37
C HIS A 104 -30.97 -22.74 -12.40
N ARG A 105 -31.09 -21.51 -11.93
CA ARG A 105 -32.24 -20.99 -11.17
C ARG A 105 -32.76 -19.74 -11.82
N ALA A 106 -34.02 -19.42 -11.63
CA ALA A 106 -34.57 -18.14 -12.06
C ALA A 106 -33.74 -16.98 -11.46
N VAL A 107 -33.37 -16.03 -12.28
CA VAL A 107 -32.75 -14.79 -11.80
C VAL A 107 -33.78 -14.09 -10.92
N VAL A 108 -33.41 -13.80 -9.68
CA VAL A 108 -34.24 -12.95 -8.83
C VAL A 108 -34.30 -11.57 -9.51
N PRO A 109 -35.50 -11.05 -9.80
CA PRO A 109 -35.60 -9.70 -10.37
C PRO A 109 -34.82 -8.71 -9.51
N PRO A 110 -34.12 -7.73 -10.10
CA PRO A 110 -33.48 -6.71 -9.31
C PRO A 110 -34.50 -6.10 -8.35
N SER A 111 -34.10 -5.85 -7.10
CA SER A 111 -34.95 -5.20 -6.13
C SER A 111 -35.43 -3.86 -6.70
N ALA A 112 -36.55 -3.31 -6.20
CA ALA A 112 -37.01 -1.96 -6.57
C ALA A 112 -35.95 -0.87 -6.23
N ALA A 113 -34.91 -1.22 -5.49
CA ALA A 113 -33.77 -0.39 -5.23
C ALA A 113 -32.89 -0.27 -6.47
N ALA A 114 -32.70 0.95 -6.96
CA ALA A 114 -31.82 1.26 -8.08
C ALA A 114 -30.73 2.23 -7.63
N LEU A 115 -29.49 1.87 -7.92
CA LEU A 115 -28.31 2.71 -7.68
C LEU A 115 -27.63 3.05 -9.00
N THR A 116 -27.32 4.33 -9.18
CA THR A 116 -26.40 4.77 -10.21
C THR A 116 -25.18 5.44 -9.58
N LEU A 117 -24.04 5.28 -10.22
CA LEU A 117 -22.84 6.06 -9.99
C LEU A 117 -22.51 6.77 -11.31
N GLU A 118 -22.62 8.08 -11.31
CA GLU A 118 -22.29 8.90 -12.47
C GLU A 118 -20.78 8.83 -12.68
N THR A 119 -20.36 8.75 -13.93
CA THR A 119 -18.92 8.70 -14.24
C THR A 119 -18.31 10.05 -13.89
N PRO A 120 -17.21 10.11 -13.13
CA PRO A 120 -16.46 11.34 -13.00
C PRO A 120 -16.09 11.87 -14.39
N ALA A 121 -16.11 13.18 -14.54
CA ALA A 121 -15.80 13.82 -15.83
C ALA A 121 -14.37 13.52 -16.30
N GLN A 122 -13.50 13.14 -15.37
CA GLN A 122 -12.09 12.81 -15.61
C GLN A 122 -11.79 11.40 -15.08
N ALA A 123 -10.98 10.65 -15.82
CA ALA A 123 -10.48 9.34 -15.40
C ALA A 123 -9.25 9.46 -14.47
N SER A 124 -8.65 10.65 -14.38
CA SER A 124 -7.48 10.97 -13.54
C SER A 124 -7.77 12.20 -12.68
N HIS A 125 -7.42 12.12 -11.40
CA HIS A 125 -7.65 13.17 -10.42
C HIS A 125 -6.34 13.54 -9.73
N GLY A 126 -6.15 14.85 -9.46
CA GLY A 126 -4.95 15.35 -8.75
C GLY A 126 -5.04 15.26 -7.22
N GLY A 127 -6.20 14.93 -6.69
CA GLY A 127 -6.48 14.85 -5.25
C GLY A 127 -7.92 14.37 -5.03
N ASP A 128 -8.48 14.65 -3.86
CA ASP A 128 -9.86 14.31 -3.51
C ASP A 128 -10.86 14.85 -4.51
N PHE A 129 -11.87 14.06 -4.84
CA PHE A 129 -12.87 14.42 -5.82
C PHE A 129 -14.26 13.92 -5.44
N GLU A 130 -15.30 14.63 -5.90
CA GLU A 130 -16.67 14.27 -5.64
C GLU A 130 -17.19 13.28 -6.68
N VAL A 131 -17.91 12.28 -6.21
CA VAL A 131 -18.73 11.38 -7.03
C VAL A 131 -20.18 11.50 -6.62
N GLY A 132 -21.09 11.18 -7.52
CA GLY A 132 -22.51 11.26 -7.24
C GLY A 132 -23.33 10.31 -8.11
N GLY A 133 -24.63 10.34 -7.89
CA GLY A 133 -25.56 9.53 -8.64
C GLY A 133 -26.98 9.60 -8.10
N THR A 134 -27.77 8.57 -8.41
CA THR A 134 -29.13 8.43 -7.90
C THR A 134 -29.27 7.15 -7.09
N ALA A 135 -30.14 7.21 -6.10
CA ALA A 135 -30.52 6.06 -5.27
C ALA A 135 -32.03 6.10 -5.03
N ARG A 136 -32.73 5.06 -5.47
CA ARG A 136 -34.18 4.93 -5.31
C ARG A 136 -34.50 3.72 -4.46
N GLY A 137 -35.48 3.86 -3.58
CA GLY A 137 -35.95 2.77 -2.72
C GLY A 137 -34.94 2.35 -1.62
N VAL A 138 -33.97 3.21 -1.28
CA VAL A 138 -32.98 2.98 -0.23
C VAL A 138 -32.83 4.19 0.69
N ALA A 139 -32.70 3.96 1.99
CA ALA A 139 -32.52 5.01 2.97
C ALA A 139 -31.06 5.49 3.09
N ALA A 140 -30.12 4.64 2.76
CA ALA A 140 -28.70 4.95 2.72
C ALA A 140 -27.95 3.94 1.83
N LEU A 141 -26.79 4.34 1.35
CA LEU A 141 -25.85 3.49 0.61
C LEU A 141 -24.47 3.57 1.23
N GLN A 142 -23.59 2.67 0.81
CA GLN A 142 -22.16 2.70 1.08
C GLN A 142 -21.41 3.09 -0.19
N LEU A 143 -20.54 4.09 -0.11
CA LEU A 143 -19.53 4.33 -1.14
C LEU A 143 -18.32 3.49 -0.79
N VAL A 144 -17.95 2.55 -1.66
CA VAL A 144 -16.86 1.60 -1.45
C VAL A 144 -15.78 1.87 -2.49
N VAL A 145 -14.55 2.09 -2.02
CA VAL A 145 -13.37 2.28 -2.86
C VAL A 145 -12.49 1.04 -2.74
N ASP A 146 -11.99 0.53 -3.87
CA ASP A 146 -11.14 -0.66 -3.99
C ASP A 146 -11.67 -1.90 -3.25
N GLY A 147 -13.00 -1.96 -3.08
CA GLY A 147 -13.66 -3.03 -2.38
C GLY A 147 -13.49 -3.00 -0.86
N ASP A 148 -12.82 -2.03 -0.27
CA ASP A 148 -12.56 -1.95 1.16
C ASP A 148 -13.83 -1.57 1.94
N LEU A 149 -14.45 -2.54 2.59
CA LEU A 149 -15.65 -2.31 3.41
C LEU A 149 -15.34 -1.69 4.77
N ALA A 150 -14.12 -1.80 5.27
CA ALA A 150 -13.74 -1.17 6.54
C ALA A 150 -13.67 0.36 6.42
N ARG A 151 -13.37 0.86 5.21
CA ARG A 151 -13.34 2.30 4.89
C ARG A 151 -14.56 2.78 4.12
N ALA A 152 -15.56 1.92 3.95
CA ALA A 152 -16.78 2.29 3.24
C ALA A 152 -17.48 3.47 3.91
N ARG A 153 -17.84 4.47 3.10
CA ARG A 153 -18.49 5.69 3.59
C ARG A 153 -20.00 5.59 3.44
N ARG A 154 -20.71 5.73 4.55
CA ARG A 154 -22.18 5.81 4.52
C ARG A 154 -22.63 7.13 3.94
N VAL A 155 -23.55 7.07 2.96
CA VAL A 155 -24.13 8.22 2.26
C VAL A 155 -25.66 8.14 2.35
N VAL A 156 -26.31 9.25 2.65
CA VAL A 156 -27.76 9.37 2.71
C VAL A 156 -28.20 10.19 1.47
N PRO A 157 -29.01 9.64 0.58
CA PRO A 157 -29.57 10.38 -0.55
C PRO A 157 -30.47 11.53 -0.09
N GLY A 158 -30.50 12.58 -0.88
CA GLY A 158 -31.49 13.68 -0.70
C GLY A 158 -32.92 13.21 -0.97
N ALA A 159 -33.90 14.07 -0.67
CA ALA A 159 -35.30 13.79 -0.90
C ALA A 159 -35.65 13.58 -2.40
N ASP A 160 -34.83 14.11 -3.29
CA ASP A 160 -34.90 13.91 -4.74
C ASP A 160 -34.25 12.58 -5.23
N GLY A 161 -33.71 11.80 -4.30
CA GLY A 161 -32.99 10.57 -4.60
C GLY A 161 -31.57 10.78 -5.14
N ARG A 162 -31.05 12.01 -5.21
CA ARG A 162 -29.67 12.29 -5.59
C ARG A 162 -28.76 12.15 -4.39
N TRP A 163 -27.52 11.71 -4.64
CA TRP A 163 -26.50 11.61 -3.62
C TRP A 163 -25.15 12.10 -4.17
N LYS A 164 -24.30 12.56 -3.26
CA LYS A 164 -22.92 12.97 -3.52
C LYS A 164 -22.04 12.53 -2.36
N ALA A 165 -20.79 12.24 -2.66
CA ALA A 165 -19.78 11.90 -1.67
C ALA A 165 -18.37 12.18 -2.17
N LEU A 166 -17.48 12.54 -1.25
CA LEU A 166 -16.06 12.74 -1.53
C LEU A 166 -15.33 11.40 -1.50
N VAL A 167 -14.51 11.15 -2.51
CA VAL A 167 -13.50 10.08 -2.52
C VAL A 167 -12.22 10.65 -1.93
N ASP A 168 -11.80 10.10 -0.78
CA ASP A 168 -10.53 10.43 -0.14
C ASP A 168 -9.40 9.69 -0.87
N THR A 169 -8.44 10.44 -1.38
CA THR A 169 -7.31 9.93 -2.15
C THR A 169 -5.98 10.01 -1.40
N ALA A 170 -5.97 10.38 -0.12
CA ALA A 170 -4.74 10.64 0.66
C ALA A 170 -3.73 9.48 0.62
N GLN A 171 -4.20 8.24 0.56
CA GLN A 171 -3.38 7.02 0.49
C GLN A 171 -3.05 6.57 -0.93
N MET A 172 -3.64 7.18 -1.95
CA MET A 172 -3.50 6.79 -3.35
C MET A 172 -2.33 7.54 -3.97
N VAL A 173 -1.13 7.03 -3.81
CA VAL A 173 0.11 7.74 -4.11
C VAL A 173 0.83 7.22 -5.37
N ASP A 174 0.50 6.01 -5.82
CA ASP A 174 1.02 5.45 -7.05
C ASP A 174 0.15 5.87 -8.24
N PRO A 175 0.67 6.71 -9.16
CA PRO A 175 -0.10 7.22 -10.31
C PRO A 175 -0.44 6.12 -11.33
N ASP A 176 0.27 5.00 -11.31
CA ASP A 176 0.05 3.88 -12.24
C ASP A 176 -1.03 2.93 -11.72
N THR A 177 -1.36 3.01 -10.43
CA THR A 177 -2.42 2.17 -9.84
C THR A 177 -3.80 2.62 -10.30
N ARG A 178 -4.57 1.66 -10.81
CA ARG A 178 -5.97 1.86 -11.14
C ARG A 178 -6.85 1.51 -9.95
N HIS A 179 -7.59 2.50 -9.47
CA HIS A 179 -8.56 2.38 -8.40
C HIS A 179 -9.96 2.15 -8.93
N SER A 180 -10.86 1.70 -8.07
CA SER A 180 -12.28 1.52 -8.38
C SER A 180 -13.17 2.12 -7.29
N VAL A 181 -14.32 2.63 -7.69
CA VAL A 181 -15.36 3.12 -6.77
C VAL A 181 -16.71 2.57 -7.18
N VAL A 182 -17.54 2.23 -6.19
CA VAL A 182 -18.88 1.68 -6.38
C VAL A 182 -19.82 2.17 -5.27
N ALA A 183 -21.07 2.41 -5.63
CA ALA A 183 -22.17 2.59 -4.68
C ALA A 183 -22.83 1.24 -4.41
N TRP A 184 -23.04 0.91 -3.14
CA TRP A 184 -23.54 -0.41 -2.76
C TRP A 184 -24.53 -0.34 -1.59
N VAL A 185 -25.55 -1.19 -1.66
CA VAL A 185 -26.47 -1.47 -0.55
C VAL A 185 -26.54 -2.99 -0.39
N GLU A 186 -26.16 -3.46 0.79
CA GLU A 186 -26.08 -4.89 1.08
C GLU A 186 -27.41 -5.60 0.83
N GLY A 187 -27.38 -6.69 0.07
CA GLY A 187 -28.54 -7.51 -0.27
C GLY A 187 -29.56 -6.84 -1.20
N ALA A 188 -29.35 -5.57 -1.65
CA ALA A 188 -30.34 -4.84 -2.41
C ALA A 188 -29.83 -4.38 -3.80
N ALA A 189 -28.77 -3.57 -3.87
CA ALA A 189 -28.32 -3.01 -5.13
C ALA A 189 -26.82 -2.68 -5.13
N VAL A 190 -26.24 -2.69 -6.32
CA VAL A 190 -24.86 -2.25 -6.57
C VAL A 190 -24.84 -1.47 -7.88
N SER A 191 -24.09 -0.37 -7.92
CA SER A 191 -23.85 0.38 -9.16
C SER A 191 -22.82 -0.31 -10.04
N GLU A 192 -22.72 0.11 -11.30
CA GLU A 192 -21.56 -0.21 -12.13
C GLU A 192 -20.30 0.36 -11.47
N PRO A 193 -19.22 -0.43 -11.31
CA PRO A 193 -17.94 0.06 -10.83
C PRO A 193 -17.36 1.10 -11.80
N ARG A 194 -16.73 2.14 -11.26
CA ARG A 194 -15.99 3.14 -12.02
C ARG A 194 -14.53 3.09 -11.66
N SER A 195 -13.67 3.07 -12.67
CA SER A 195 -12.23 3.10 -12.48
C SER A 195 -11.69 4.52 -12.60
N PHE A 196 -10.68 4.84 -11.78
CA PHE A 196 -9.96 6.11 -11.83
C PHE A 196 -8.50 5.92 -11.45
N GLN A 197 -7.69 6.96 -11.67
CA GLN A 197 -6.30 7.06 -11.22
C GLN A 197 -6.08 8.36 -10.47
N VAL A 198 -5.09 8.40 -9.59
CA VAL A 198 -4.71 9.61 -8.88
C VAL A 198 -3.31 10.03 -9.32
N VAL A 199 -3.24 11.11 -10.06
CA VAL A 199 -1.98 11.70 -10.56
C VAL A 199 -1.81 13.06 -9.91
N ARG A 200 -0.96 13.12 -8.88
CA ARG A 200 -0.71 14.35 -8.12
C ARG A 200 0.28 15.25 -8.85
N ASP A 201 -0.01 16.54 -8.84
CA ASP A 201 0.93 17.57 -9.28
C ASP A 201 1.89 17.90 -8.12
N TRP A 202 3.04 17.21 -8.11
CA TRP A 202 4.05 17.36 -7.10
C TRP A 202 4.87 18.63 -7.33
N GLN A 203 4.71 19.61 -6.44
CA GLN A 203 5.47 20.85 -6.45
C GLN A 203 6.83 20.62 -5.79
N PRO A 204 7.94 20.83 -6.50
CA PRO A 204 9.28 20.67 -5.93
C PRO A 204 9.53 21.72 -4.85
N LEU A 205 10.09 21.30 -3.72
CA LEU A 205 10.47 22.15 -2.60
C LEU A 205 12.00 22.32 -2.54
N VAL A 206 12.72 21.20 -2.57
CA VAL A 206 14.17 21.21 -2.45
C VAL A 206 14.77 20.05 -3.25
N ASP A 207 16.02 20.26 -3.66
CA ASP A 207 16.81 19.29 -4.42
C ASP A 207 18.28 19.40 -3.96
N VAL A 208 18.73 18.39 -3.21
CA VAL A 208 20.07 18.33 -2.63
C VAL A 208 20.86 17.22 -3.31
N ILE A 209 22.02 17.55 -3.82
CA ILE A 209 23.00 16.57 -4.32
C ILE A 209 23.90 16.20 -3.15
N ASP A 210 24.05 14.90 -2.96
CA ASP A 210 24.95 14.32 -1.97
C ASP A 210 26.28 13.95 -2.63
N PRO A 211 27.43 14.17 -1.96
CA PRO A 211 28.72 13.79 -2.54
C PRO A 211 28.78 12.28 -2.79
N ALA A 212 29.54 11.93 -3.79
CA ALA A 212 29.79 10.53 -4.08
C ALA A 212 30.93 10.00 -3.23
N ASP A 213 30.84 8.74 -2.82
CA ASP A 213 31.93 8.03 -2.16
C ASP A 213 32.26 8.55 -0.75
N ASP A 214 31.28 9.13 -0.03
CA ASP A 214 31.40 9.56 1.36
C ASP A 214 30.67 8.66 2.37
N ASP A 215 30.12 7.56 1.90
CA ASP A 215 29.45 6.50 2.66
C ASP A 215 30.43 5.66 3.50
N HIS A 216 31.17 6.31 4.39
CA HIS A 216 32.20 5.71 5.25
C HIS A 216 31.93 5.92 6.74
N GLY A 217 30.70 6.26 7.12
CA GLY A 217 30.29 6.53 8.50
C GLY A 217 30.88 7.84 9.05
N PRO A 218 30.50 8.21 10.29
CA PRO A 218 30.80 9.55 10.83
C PRO A 218 32.28 9.88 10.93
N ASP A 219 33.15 8.85 11.06
CA ASP A 219 34.61 9.01 11.18
C ASP A 219 35.37 8.69 9.88
N GLY A 220 34.65 8.39 8.79
CA GLY A 220 35.24 8.02 7.51
C GLY A 220 35.96 6.65 7.49
N LYS A 221 35.64 5.76 8.45
CA LYS A 221 36.36 4.48 8.63
C LYS A 221 35.56 3.25 8.27
N TYR A 222 34.27 3.41 8.03
CA TYR A 222 33.41 2.27 7.75
C TYR A 222 33.68 1.70 6.36
N SER A 223 33.55 0.40 6.26
CA SER A 223 33.72 -0.36 5.03
C SER A 223 32.58 -1.33 4.85
N TYR A 224 32.14 -1.48 3.62
CA TYR A 224 31.06 -2.38 3.25
C TYR A 224 31.36 -3.86 3.62
N PRO A 225 30.33 -4.68 3.82
CA PRO A 225 30.47 -6.12 3.86
C PRO A 225 31.22 -6.66 2.66
N THR A 226 31.98 -7.74 2.85
CA THR A 226 32.89 -8.27 1.83
C THR A 226 32.22 -9.27 0.87
N ASP A 227 31.00 -9.70 1.13
CA ASP A 227 30.24 -10.56 0.21
C ASP A 227 29.92 -9.81 -1.09
N SER A 228 30.15 -10.46 -2.21
CA SER A 228 29.99 -9.85 -3.53
C SER A 228 28.56 -9.43 -3.88
N GLY A 229 27.55 -10.05 -3.27
CA GLY A 229 26.16 -9.66 -3.43
C GLY A 229 25.73 -8.53 -2.52
N TRP A 230 26.52 -8.19 -1.50
CA TRP A 230 26.12 -7.27 -0.46
C TRP A 230 26.74 -5.87 -0.60
N GLY A 231 28.03 -5.77 -0.69
CA GLY A 231 28.75 -4.49 -0.58
C GLY A 231 29.16 -3.86 -1.90
N GLN A 232 29.24 -4.64 -2.98
CA GLN A 232 29.84 -4.20 -4.24
C GLN A 232 29.08 -3.11 -4.99
N ASN A 233 27.81 -2.93 -4.71
CA ASN A 233 26.97 -1.95 -5.39
C ASN A 233 26.86 -0.61 -4.65
N ARG A 234 27.46 -0.51 -3.45
CA ARG A 234 27.39 0.69 -2.62
C ARG A 234 25.96 1.22 -2.48
N GLN A 235 25.06 0.33 -2.03
CA GLN A 235 23.62 0.61 -1.94
C GLN A 235 23.28 1.66 -0.87
N MET A 236 24.20 1.90 0.07
CA MET A 236 24.04 2.87 1.16
C MET A 236 24.56 4.25 0.82
N ASP A 237 25.28 4.43 -0.31
CA ASP A 237 25.82 5.69 -0.77
C ASP A 237 24.71 6.57 -1.35
N LEU A 238 24.32 7.61 -0.63
CA LEU A 238 23.37 8.60 -1.05
C LEU A 238 23.94 9.42 -2.21
N ARG A 239 23.10 9.83 -3.13
CA ARG A 239 23.49 10.63 -4.29
C ARG A 239 22.67 11.90 -4.42
N ARG A 240 21.43 11.85 -3.94
CA ARG A 240 20.50 12.96 -4.07
C ARG A 240 19.29 12.76 -3.19
N VAL A 241 18.83 13.83 -2.59
CA VAL A 241 17.53 13.88 -1.90
C VAL A 241 16.70 15.00 -2.50
N ARG A 242 15.53 14.64 -3.06
CA ARG A 242 14.55 15.62 -3.54
C ARG A 242 13.31 15.56 -2.68
N VAL A 243 12.75 16.72 -2.41
CA VAL A 243 11.51 16.83 -1.64
C VAL A 243 10.49 17.61 -2.44
N ALA A 244 9.25 17.10 -2.47
CA ALA A 244 8.13 17.73 -3.13
C ALA A 244 6.85 17.59 -2.28
N SER A 245 5.88 18.48 -2.49
CA SER A 245 4.59 18.43 -1.81
C SER A 245 3.43 18.45 -2.81
N ALA A 246 2.33 17.78 -2.43
CA ALA A 246 1.08 17.84 -3.17
C ALA A 246 -0.09 17.59 -2.22
N GLY A 247 -1.08 18.50 -2.18
CA GLY A 247 -2.27 18.35 -1.34
C GLY A 247 -1.97 18.12 0.15
N GLY A 248 -0.90 18.72 0.66
CA GLY A 248 -0.45 18.54 2.05
C GLY A 248 0.35 17.26 2.32
N ALA A 249 0.50 16.36 1.36
CA ALA A 249 1.40 15.22 1.45
C ALA A 249 2.85 15.62 1.12
N LEU A 250 3.82 14.88 1.65
CA LEU A 250 5.23 15.08 1.41
C LEU A 250 5.82 13.87 0.69
N ARG A 251 6.52 14.10 -0.43
CA ARG A 251 7.31 13.09 -1.13
C ARG A 251 8.79 13.37 -0.95
N ILE A 252 9.53 12.36 -0.55
CA ILE A 252 10.98 12.38 -0.36
C ILE A 252 11.57 11.32 -1.27
N ASP A 253 12.23 11.77 -2.33
CA ASP A 253 12.92 10.91 -3.30
C ASP A 253 14.36 10.78 -2.87
N VAL A 254 14.79 9.58 -2.54
CA VAL A 254 16.17 9.26 -2.13
C VAL A 254 16.81 8.44 -3.24
N THR A 255 17.82 9.01 -3.88
CA THR A 255 18.61 8.33 -4.91
C THR A 255 19.90 7.82 -4.29
N THR A 256 20.25 6.57 -4.53
CA THR A 256 21.51 5.95 -4.09
C THR A 256 22.39 5.60 -5.29
N ASN A 257 23.61 5.18 -5.02
CA ASN A 257 24.50 4.69 -6.08
C ASN A 257 23.90 3.52 -6.86
N LYS A 258 23.26 2.57 -6.13
CA LYS A 258 22.60 1.42 -6.75
C LYS A 258 21.45 0.89 -5.90
N ILE A 259 20.34 0.55 -6.54
CA ILE A 259 19.26 -0.22 -5.93
C ILE A 259 19.36 -1.67 -6.40
N THR A 260 19.48 -2.58 -5.43
CA THR A 260 19.47 -4.03 -5.68
C THR A 260 18.19 -4.66 -5.15
N SER A 261 17.84 -5.83 -5.68
CA SER A 261 16.72 -6.65 -5.21
C SER A 261 17.01 -8.13 -5.40
N VAL A 262 18.21 -8.54 -4.99
CA VAL A 262 18.74 -9.90 -5.17
C VAL A 262 17.87 -10.93 -4.44
N TRP A 263 17.35 -10.56 -3.27
CA TRP A 263 16.49 -11.43 -2.45
C TRP A 263 14.99 -11.32 -2.77
N ASN A 264 14.63 -10.58 -3.82
CA ASN A 264 13.25 -10.35 -4.24
C ASN A 264 12.33 -9.83 -3.10
N PRO A 265 12.74 -8.77 -2.40
CA PRO A 265 12.01 -8.23 -1.27
C PRO A 265 10.69 -7.56 -1.69
N ALA A 266 9.72 -7.56 -0.77
CA ALA A 266 8.39 -7.02 -1.03
C ALA A 266 8.39 -5.53 -1.43
N ASN A 267 9.31 -4.75 -0.87
CA ASN A 267 9.45 -3.32 -1.17
C ASN A 267 10.30 -3.02 -2.43
N GLY A 268 10.86 -4.06 -3.07
CA GLY A 268 11.57 -3.92 -4.34
C GLY A 268 13.04 -3.50 -4.23
N PHE A 269 13.60 -3.38 -3.02
CA PHE A 269 15.03 -3.12 -2.79
C PHE A 269 15.55 -3.90 -1.58
N ASP A 270 16.83 -4.19 -1.53
CA ASP A 270 17.50 -4.91 -0.45
C ASP A 270 18.87 -4.29 -0.10
N HIS A 271 19.53 -4.81 0.94
CA HIS A 271 20.88 -4.44 1.39
C HIS A 271 21.03 -3.00 1.91
N VAL A 272 19.93 -2.29 2.11
CA VAL A 272 19.93 -0.96 2.70
C VAL A 272 18.68 -0.75 3.57
N THR A 273 18.87 -0.10 4.71
CA THR A 273 17.81 0.49 5.51
C THR A 273 17.87 2.01 5.35
N PHE A 274 16.78 2.59 4.89
CA PHE A 274 16.59 4.04 4.90
C PHE A 274 15.91 4.45 6.21
N THR A 275 16.44 5.51 6.83
CA THR A 275 15.76 6.17 7.94
C THR A 275 15.60 7.65 7.59
N VAL A 276 14.38 8.13 7.59
CA VAL A 276 14.05 9.53 7.31
C VAL A 276 13.46 10.15 8.57
N PHE A 277 14.12 11.16 9.08
CA PHE A 277 13.65 11.94 10.22
C PHE A 277 13.04 13.26 9.72
N ILE A 278 11.86 13.61 10.25
CA ILE A 278 11.12 14.81 9.87
C ILE A 278 10.83 15.64 11.12
N GLU A 279 11.35 16.86 11.16
CA GLU A 279 10.98 17.88 12.14
C GLU A 279 9.88 18.77 11.54
N LEU A 280 8.75 18.88 12.22
CA LEU A 280 7.64 19.74 11.81
C LEU A 280 7.73 21.06 12.57
N PRO A 281 7.61 22.22 11.89
CA PRO A 281 7.63 23.54 12.53
C PRO A 281 6.49 23.69 13.53
N GLY A 282 6.79 24.19 14.73
CA GLY A 282 5.80 24.37 15.79
C GLY A 282 5.31 23.07 16.42
N GLY A 283 5.86 21.92 16.04
CA GLY A 283 5.55 20.63 16.67
C GLY A 283 6.07 20.58 18.12
N GLU A 284 5.24 20.07 19.03
CA GLU A 284 5.64 19.83 20.41
C GLU A 284 6.23 18.43 20.59
N GLY A 285 7.13 18.26 21.55
CA GLY A 285 7.54 16.94 22.06
C GLY A 285 8.45 16.10 21.15
N GLY A 286 9.11 16.64 20.15
CA GLY A 286 10.02 15.90 19.27
C GLY A 286 11.21 15.26 20.01
N ALA A 287 11.75 14.14 19.49
CA ALA A 287 12.91 13.43 20.03
C ALA A 287 14.20 13.76 19.30
N THR A 288 15.34 13.65 19.99
CA THR A 288 16.68 13.83 19.42
C THR A 288 17.42 12.52 19.22
N VAL A 289 16.99 11.45 19.88
CA VAL A 289 17.58 10.11 19.75
C VAL A 289 17.29 9.55 18.35
N MET A 290 18.25 8.85 17.78
CA MET A 290 18.09 8.02 16.59
C MET A 290 17.92 6.57 17.02
N PRO A 291 16.67 6.06 17.15
CA PRO A 291 16.40 4.73 17.69
C PRO A 291 17.14 3.63 16.95
N LEU A 292 17.75 2.70 17.69
CA LEU A 292 18.50 1.55 17.20
C LEU A 292 19.81 1.87 16.44
N GLN A 293 20.12 3.16 16.23
CA GLN A 293 21.29 3.60 15.47
C GLN A 293 22.49 4.01 16.36
N ASN A 294 22.35 3.95 17.68
CA ASN A 294 23.38 4.38 18.64
C ASN A 294 23.88 5.81 18.38
N ALA A 295 22.98 6.70 17.96
CA ALA A 295 23.27 8.07 17.58
C ALA A 295 22.18 9.02 18.08
N ALA A 296 22.50 10.32 18.01
CA ALA A 296 21.54 11.40 18.13
C ALA A 296 21.51 12.22 16.83
N LEU A 297 20.38 12.86 16.59
CA LEU A 297 20.25 13.80 15.46
C LEU A 297 21.27 14.94 15.54
N PRO A 298 21.60 15.58 14.42
CA PRO A 298 22.40 16.79 14.39
C PRO A 298 21.86 17.85 15.35
N ALA A 299 22.78 18.64 15.93
CA ALA A 299 22.45 19.67 16.92
C ALA A 299 21.35 20.62 16.41
N GLY A 300 20.35 20.87 17.24
CA GLY A 300 19.23 21.76 16.91
C GLY A 300 18.15 21.13 16.04
N MET A 301 18.18 19.81 15.81
CA MET A 301 17.12 19.06 15.16
C MET A 301 16.38 18.13 16.15
N ARG A 302 15.08 18.00 15.96
CA ARG A 302 14.20 17.02 16.63
C ARG A 302 13.34 16.35 15.58
N TRP A 303 12.99 15.08 15.76
CA TRP A 303 12.04 14.46 14.86
C TRP A 303 10.65 14.35 15.51
N HIS A 304 9.61 14.63 14.74
CA HIS A 304 8.21 14.42 15.08
C HIS A 304 7.63 13.23 14.32
N LEU A 305 8.21 12.92 13.17
CA LEU A 305 7.95 11.70 12.42
C LEU A 305 9.29 11.08 12.01
N ARG A 306 9.36 9.77 12.10
CA ARG A 306 10.50 8.97 11.65
C ARG A 306 10.01 7.83 10.79
N LEU A 307 10.44 7.79 9.55
CA LEU A 307 10.22 6.66 8.66
C LEU A 307 11.41 5.73 8.71
N ARG A 308 11.18 4.42 8.89
CA ARG A 308 12.18 3.38 8.69
C ARG A 308 11.70 2.42 7.61
N ALA A 309 12.48 2.25 6.56
CA ALA A 309 12.16 1.39 5.44
C ALA A 309 13.34 0.49 5.05
N GLY A 310 13.06 -0.78 4.88
CA GLY A 310 13.95 -1.80 4.36
C GLY A 310 13.20 -2.69 3.38
N GLY A 311 13.83 -3.72 2.85
CA GLY A 311 13.24 -4.57 1.81
C GLY A 311 11.89 -5.20 2.14
N TRP A 312 11.61 -5.46 3.42
CA TRP A 312 10.36 -6.10 3.87
C TRP A 312 9.60 -5.28 4.93
N SER A 313 10.08 -4.10 5.28
CA SER A 313 9.44 -3.24 6.28
C SER A 313 9.36 -1.81 5.81
N ASN A 314 8.26 -1.15 6.18
CA ASN A 314 8.05 0.28 5.95
C ASN A 314 7.12 0.78 7.05
N THR A 315 7.66 1.52 8.01
CA THR A 315 6.90 1.99 9.18
C THR A 315 7.22 3.44 9.48
N LEU A 316 6.17 4.23 9.64
CA LEU A 316 6.23 5.61 10.12
C LEU A 316 5.98 5.62 11.63
N PHE A 317 6.81 6.30 12.40
CA PHE A 317 6.73 6.38 13.86
C PHE A 317 6.56 7.83 14.32
N SER A 318 5.83 8.00 15.42
CA SER A 318 5.87 9.20 16.26
C SER A 318 6.90 9.02 17.39
N PRO A 319 7.40 10.09 18.01
CA PRO A 319 8.41 10.01 19.08
C PRO A 319 7.89 9.48 20.41
N VAL A 320 6.60 9.20 20.53
CA VAL A 320 6.00 8.69 21.77
C VAL A 320 6.59 7.33 22.12
N GLY A 321 7.26 7.23 23.27
CA GLY A 321 7.93 6.03 23.72
C GLY A 321 9.27 5.74 23.03
N ALA A 322 9.76 6.64 22.18
CA ALA A 322 11.06 6.46 21.53
C ALA A 322 12.23 6.54 22.50
N GLY A 323 13.27 5.73 22.23
CA GLY A 323 14.49 5.69 22.99
C GLY A 323 15.58 4.93 22.24
N PRO A 324 16.78 4.78 22.80
CA PRO A 324 17.88 4.10 22.10
C PRO A 324 17.53 2.69 21.59
N ALA A 325 16.70 1.94 22.34
CA ALA A 325 16.25 0.59 21.99
C ALA A 325 14.77 0.52 21.55
N ASN A 326 14.06 1.65 21.49
CA ASN A 326 12.64 1.71 21.15
C ASN A 326 12.39 2.68 20.01
N GLU A 327 11.70 2.21 18.99
CA GLU A 327 11.46 2.96 17.74
C GLU A 327 10.48 4.12 17.87
N GLY A 328 9.64 4.14 18.88
CA GLY A 328 8.49 5.02 19.04
C GLY A 328 7.18 4.30 18.70
N THR A 329 6.10 5.06 18.59
CA THR A 329 4.76 4.52 18.31
C THR A 329 4.43 4.61 16.82
N PRO A 330 4.01 3.50 16.17
CA PRO A 330 3.58 3.51 14.77
C PRO A 330 2.45 4.51 14.51
N VAL A 331 2.53 5.22 13.40
CA VAL A 331 1.55 6.21 12.94
C VAL A 331 0.65 5.62 11.86
N THR A 332 -0.63 5.93 11.94
CA THR A 332 -1.62 5.62 10.91
C THR A 332 -2.26 6.94 10.42
N PRO A 333 -2.35 7.13 9.11
CA PRO A 333 -1.94 6.25 8.01
C PRO A 333 -0.41 6.14 7.87
N ALA A 334 0.06 4.97 7.43
CA ALA A 334 1.47 4.72 7.18
C ALA A 334 1.97 5.52 5.97
N ALA A 335 3.27 5.74 5.90
CA ALA A 335 3.91 6.18 4.66
C ALA A 335 3.86 5.07 3.61
N THR A 336 3.85 5.43 2.35
CA THR A 336 4.00 4.50 1.22
C THR A 336 5.36 4.69 0.56
N LEU A 337 5.80 3.69 -0.20
CA LEU A 337 7.04 3.80 -0.96
C LEU A 337 6.87 3.28 -2.38
N ARG A 338 7.67 3.82 -3.29
CA ARG A 338 7.82 3.36 -4.67
C ARG A 338 9.29 3.31 -5.03
N VAL A 339 9.69 2.26 -5.77
CA VAL A 339 11.07 2.10 -6.25
C VAL A 339 11.11 2.31 -7.76
N ASP A 340 11.97 3.20 -8.19
CA ASP A 340 12.35 3.38 -9.59
C ASP A 340 13.80 2.96 -9.78
N ARG A 341 14.00 1.77 -10.35
CA ARG A 341 15.33 1.23 -10.61
C ARG A 341 16.03 1.87 -11.80
N ALA A 342 15.30 2.54 -12.68
CA ALA A 342 15.91 3.21 -13.83
C ALA A 342 16.67 4.47 -13.38
N THR A 343 16.22 5.08 -12.28
CA THR A 343 16.85 6.28 -11.69
C THR A 343 17.52 5.99 -10.35
N GLU A 344 17.58 4.72 -9.91
CA GLU A 344 18.13 4.28 -8.63
C GLU A 344 17.51 5.05 -7.44
N THR A 345 16.19 5.28 -7.48
CA THR A 345 15.47 6.15 -6.54
C THR A 345 14.40 5.38 -5.79
N VAL A 346 14.35 5.58 -4.47
CA VAL A 346 13.21 5.19 -3.62
C VAL A 346 12.45 6.46 -3.25
N SER A 347 11.18 6.54 -3.63
CA SER A 347 10.27 7.62 -3.25
C SER A 347 9.48 7.22 -2.02
N PHE A 348 9.60 7.98 -0.95
CA PHE A 348 8.79 7.85 0.27
C PHE A 348 7.70 8.92 0.27
N ILE A 349 6.46 8.53 0.52
CA ILE A 349 5.34 9.45 0.54
C ILE A 349 4.67 9.40 1.90
N VAL A 350 4.76 10.51 2.62
CA VAL A 350 4.09 10.72 3.90
C VAL A 350 2.75 11.40 3.61
N PRO A 351 1.61 10.75 3.89
CA PRO A 351 0.30 11.31 3.57
C PRO A 351 -0.03 12.52 4.45
N ALA A 352 -0.83 13.45 3.91
CA ALA A 352 -1.24 14.68 4.58
C ALA A 352 -1.84 14.42 5.98
N ALA A 353 -2.62 13.35 6.14
CA ALA A 353 -3.21 12.97 7.43
C ALA A 353 -2.17 12.62 8.49
N ALA A 354 -1.04 12.00 8.11
CA ALA A 354 0.05 11.70 9.04
C ALA A 354 0.84 12.96 9.43
N LEU A 355 0.88 13.97 8.56
CA LEU A 355 1.49 15.27 8.82
C LEU A 355 0.58 16.19 9.69
N GLY A 356 -0.69 15.80 9.93
CA GLY A 356 -1.60 16.52 10.80
C GLY A 356 -1.93 17.95 10.34
N GLY A 357 -1.79 18.25 9.05
CA GLY A 357 -1.98 19.60 8.49
C GLY A 357 -0.86 20.58 8.84
N ALA A 358 0.30 20.07 9.26
CA ALA A 358 1.46 20.91 9.59
C ALA A 358 1.92 21.73 8.37
N ARG A 359 2.40 22.95 8.64
CA ARG A 359 3.08 23.77 7.63
C ARG A 359 4.42 23.12 7.31
N LEU A 360 4.74 23.00 6.02
CA LEU A 360 6.00 22.41 5.57
C LEU A 360 7.15 23.41 5.50
N VAL A 361 6.85 24.70 5.42
CA VAL A 361 7.88 25.77 5.41
C VAL A 361 8.65 25.76 6.73
N GLY A 362 9.97 25.60 6.64
CA GLY A 362 10.86 25.47 7.81
C GLY A 362 10.92 24.05 8.40
N ALA A 363 10.20 23.08 7.84
CA ALA A 363 10.38 21.68 8.23
C ALA A 363 11.81 21.22 7.91
N LYS A 364 12.35 20.33 8.76
CA LYS A 364 13.69 19.77 8.53
C LYS A 364 13.58 18.28 8.21
N ILE A 365 14.38 17.84 7.28
CA ILE A 365 14.50 16.44 6.88
C ILE A 365 15.95 16.02 7.05
N TYR A 366 16.16 14.82 7.56
CA TYR A 366 17.45 14.18 7.67
C TYR A 366 17.31 12.71 7.28
N VAL A 367 18.06 12.29 6.28
CA VAL A 367 18.03 10.94 5.73
C VAL A 367 19.32 10.24 6.10
N THR A 368 19.21 9.00 6.57
CA THR A 368 20.38 8.16 6.82
C THR A 368 20.22 6.80 6.19
N THR A 369 21.33 6.16 5.85
CA THR A 369 21.39 4.79 5.36
C THR A 369 22.18 3.91 6.33
N TRP A 370 21.79 2.63 6.36
CA TRP A 370 22.50 1.60 7.08
C TRP A 370 22.30 0.23 6.42
N ASP A 371 23.18 -0.69 6.77
CA ASP A 371 23.10 -2.09 6.40
C ASP A 371 21.80 -2.75 6.89
N TYR A 372 21.15 -3.51 6.03
CA TYR A 372 19.87 -4.13 6.31
C TYR A 372 20.00 -5.62 6.67
N ASP A 373 19.55 -5.96 7.87
CA ASP A 373 19.43 -7.34 8.37
C ASP A 373 18.16 -7.51 9.23
N GLY A 374 17.00 -7.13 8.70
CA GLY A 374 15.76 -7.10 9.47
C GLY A 374 15.72 -6.05 10.58
N GLY A 375 16.75 -5.21 10.67
CA GLY A 375 16.97 -4.17 11.66
C GLY A 375 18.27 -3.43 11.40
N TYR A 376 18.95 -2.99 12.46
CA TYR A 376 20.25 -2.32 12.34
C TYR A 376 21.33 -3.31 12.81
N ARG A 377 22.00 -3.95 11.86
CA ARG A 377 23.08 -4.90 12.14
C ARG A 377 24.21 -4.23 12.93
N PRO A 378 24.78 -4.91 13.95
CA PRO A 378 25.98 -4.41 14.64
C PRO A 378 27.18 -4.27 13.70
N LEU A 379 28.02 -3.27 13.98
CA LEU A 379 29.32 -3.16 13.33
C LEU A 379 30.24 -4.32 13.74
N ALA A 380 31.28 -4.52 12.94
CA ALA A 380 32.43 -5.36 13.25
C ALA A 380 33.70 -4.50 13.24
N GLU A 381 34.73 -4.91 13.99
CA GLU A 381 36.04 -4.20 13.97
C GLU A 381 36.63 -4.18 12.56
N GLN A 382 36.43 -5.24 11.79
CA GLN A 382 36.79 -5.36 10.39
C GLN A 382 35.60 -5.84 9.58
N ALA A 383 35.51 -5.44 8.32
CA ALA A 383 34.46 -5.90 7.43
C ALA A 383 34.40 -7.42 7.34
N GLN A 384 33.22 -7.96 7.46
CA GLN A 384 32.92 -9.39 7.35
C GLN A 384 32.05 -9.65 6.12
N PRO A 385 31.86 -10.90 5.70
CA PRO A 385 30.99 -11.18 4.54
C PRO A 385 29.63 -10.49 4.59
N PHE A 386 29.03 -10.38 5.77
CA PHE A 386 27.68 -9.83 5.95
C PHE A 386 27.59 -8.73 7.04
N ALA A 387 28.70 -8.09 7.41
CA ALA A 387 28.68 -7.00 8.38
C ALA A 387 29.62 -5.85 7.96
N VAL A 388 29.17 -4.63 8.16
CA VAL A 388 29.97 -3.42 8.02
C VAL A 388 31.11 -3.44 9.01
N GLY A 389 32.32 -3.14 8.54
CA GLY A 389 33.53 -3.04 9.38
C GLY A 389 33.90 -1.61 9.71
N GLY A 390 34.85 -1.46 10.64
CA GLY A 390 35.46 -0.17 10.99
C GLY A 390 35.02 0.41 12.33
N GLY A 391 34.33 -0.36 13.17
CA GLY A 391 33.88 0.10 14.49
C GLY A 391 33.51 -1.00 15.46
N ALA A 392 33.24 -0.64 16.70
CA ALA A 392 32.75 -1.55 17.73
C ALA A 392 31.29 -1.92 17.47
N PRO A 393 30.79 -3.07 17.96
CA PRO A 393 29.41 -3.54 17.71
C PRO A 393 28.31 -2.56 18.15
N ASP A 394 28.58 -1.72 19.11
CA ASP A 394 27.73 -0.65 19.65
C ASP A 394 28.00 0.72 19.02
N GLY A 395 28.84 0.79 17.99
CA GLY A 395 29.14 2.02 17.26
C GLY A 395 27.91 2.62 16.55
N VAL A 396 28.06 3.83 16.03
CA VAL A 396 27.03 4.56 15.30
C VAL A 396 26.63 3.80 14.03
N LYS A 397 25.34 3.56 13.84
CA LYS A 397 24.79 2.83 12.69
C LYS A 397 24.23 3.81 11.67
N VAL A 398 25.14 4.56 11.09
CA VAL A 398 24.92 5.49 9.96
C VAL A 398 26.10 5.28 9.02
N MET A 399 25.80 4.82 7.80
CA MET A 399 26.81 4.66 6.75
C MET A 399 27.00 5.96 5.99
N ASP A 400 25.88 6.61 5.72
CA ASP A 400 25.81 7.86 4.99
C ASP A 400 24.60 8.69 5.45
N ASP A 401 24.66 10.00 5.30
CA ASP A 401 23.59 10.92 5.66
C ASP A 401 23.52 12.16 4.74
N SER A 402 22.31 12.66 4.56
CA SER A 402 22.03 13.80 3.64
C SER A 402 22.41 15.18 4.19
N GLY A 403 22.96 15.29 5.40
CA GLY A 403 22.90 16.54 6.14
C GLY A 403 21.45 16.98 6.46
N VAL A 404 21.30 18.05 7.23
CA VAL A 404 19.98 18.59 7.57
C VAL A 404 19.45 19.44 6.41
N ILE A 405 18.34 19.00 5.82
CA ILE A 405 17.63 19.68 4.74
C ILE A 405 16.51 20.52 5.33
N VAL A 406 16.50 21.84 5.09
CA VAL A 406 15.44 22.75 5.54
C VAL A 406 14.54 23.10 4.36
N LEU A 407 13.23 22.88 4.51
CA LEU A 407 12.25 23.19 3.47
C LEU A 407 11.95 24.69 3.41
N PRO A 408 11.88 25.28 2.21
CA PRO A 408 11.66 26.72 2.01
C PRO A 408 10.25 27.19 2.39
#